data_a03a8f523aafa538dc9b9d82712ffac9
#
_entry.id   a03a8f523aafa538dc9b9d82712ffac9
#
_cell.length_a   1.000
_cell.length_b   1.000
_cell.length_c   1.000
_cell.angle_alpha   90.00
_cell.angle_beta   90.00
_cell.angle_gamma   90.00
#
_symmetry.space_group_name_H-M   'P 1'
#
loop_
_entity.id
_entity.type
_entity.pdbx_description
1 polymer ?
#
loop_
_entity_poly.entity_id
_entity_poly.type
_entity_poly.pdbx_seq_one_letter_code
_entity_poly.pdbx_strand_id
1 'polypeptide(L)'
;MELKKLCCGIDVSHTSLDVCYQNNLGDLFHLRVGNNIKGFEKILEHTGVNYHFVMEATGVYYIRLAFYLHEQGCMLSVVNALSIKRYIQMHLERNKSDKKDAGWICRYAIEQRPPYWEMPDTAYFESKQLYNTIREYAEQIKRFNNQLHSLRLLPVPSKDTIKSLEKMKLQLEKEMKSLEQKLEISLHQWQPAQLKSVSSVKGIGKRATAMLIVYTQGFKYTHSHRQLISFAGLSPTEYSSGSSIQGKPRIYKRGGFVITIPWDCSH
;
A
#
# COMPACT_ATOMS: atom_id res chain seq x y z
N MET A 1 -20.42 -31.33 -8.74
CA MET A 1 -21.12 -30.15 -8.17
C MET A 1 -20.10 -29.35 -7.37
N GLU A 2 -19.60 -28.25 -7.89
CA GLU A 2 -18.72 -27.36 -7.10
C GLU A 2 -19.54 -26.82 -5.94
N LEU A 3 -19.11 -27.11 -4.71
CA LEU A 3 -19.68 -26.52 -3.51
C LEU A 3 -19.61 -25.00 -3.65
N LYS A 4 -20.76 -24.33 -3.64
CA LYS A 4 -20.87 -22.87 -3.72
C LYS A 4 -20.10 -22.29 -2.52
N LYS A 5 -18.92 -21.70 -2.78
CA LYS A 5 -18.13 -21.09 -1.73
C LYS A 5 -18.89 -19.92 -1.14
N LEU A 6 -19.10 -19.95 0.17
CA LEU A 6 -19.68 -18.85 0.91
C LEU A 6 -18.69 -17.70 0.99
N CYS A 7 -19.16 -16.49 0.79
CA CYS A 7 -18.31 -15.29 0.79
C CYS A 7 -18.68 -14.35 1.93
N CYS A 8 -17.65 -13.68 2.46
CA CYS A 8 -17.76 -12.66 3.48
C CYS A 8 -16.98 -11.43 3.03
N GLY A 9 -17.68 -10.32 2.81
CA GLY A 9 -17.08 -9.02 2.48
C GLY A 9 -16.92 -8.18 3.74
N ILE A 10 -15.74 -7.55 3.89
CA ILE A 10 -15.41 -6.77 5.07
C ILE A 10 -14.91 -5.40 4.63
N ASP A 11 -15.64 -4.36 5.02
CA ASP A 11 -15.16 -2.98 4.94
C ASP A 11 -14.42 -2.64 6.24
N VAL A 12 -13.16 -2.18 6.08
CA VAL A 12 -12.22 -2.04 7.18
C VAL A 12 -11.98 -0.57 7.50
N SER A 13 -12.31 -0.16 8.73
CA SER A 13 -11.91 1.14 9.26
C SER A 13 -10.93 1.02 10.43
N HIS A 14 -10.45 2.14 10.92
CA HIS A 14 -9.51 2.19 12.05
C HIS A 14 -10.07 1.50 13.31
N THR A 15 -11.32 1.75 13.66
CA THR A 15 -11.93 1.30 14.92
C THR A 15 -12.96 0.20 14.75
N SER A 16 -13.54 0.04 13.57
CA SER A 16 -14.63 -0.90 13.32
C SER A 16 -14.47 -1.64 11.99
N LEU A 17 -15.15 -2.76 11.91
CA LEU A 17 -15.32 -3.59 10.73
C LEU A 17 -16.81 -3.70 10.44
N ASP A 18 -17.20 -3.34 9.23
CA ASP A 18 -18.54 -3.61 8.72
C ASP A 18 -18.46 -4.87 7.85
N VAL A 19 -19.23 -5.87 8.20
CA VAL A 19 -19.14 -7.24 7.68
C VAL A 19 -20.47 -7.60 6.99
N CYS A 20 -20.38 -8.13 5.78
CA CYS A 20 -21.50 -8.69 5.07
C CYS A 20 -21.16 -10.13 4.65
N TYR A 21 -21.98 -11.10 5.04
CA TYR A 21 -21.74 -12.50 4.69
C TYR A 21 -23.02 -13.17 4.19
N GLN A 22 -22.84 -14.18 3.34
CA GLN A 22 -23.93 -14.91 2.70
C GLN A 22 -24.17 -16.24 3.41
N ASN A 23 -25.43 -16.61 3.64
CA ASN A 23 -25.76 -17.96 4.11
C ASN A 23 -25.86 -18.96 2.96
N ASN A 24 -26.11 -20.23 3.27
CA ASN A 24 -26.28 -21.30 2.27
C ASN A 24 -27.47 -21.09 1.31
N LEU A 25 -28.48 -20.33 1.72
CA LEU A 25 -29.67 -20.00 0.93
C LEU A 25 -29.43 -18.81 -0.02
N GLY A 26 -28.35 -18.06 0.21
CA GLY A 26 -28.00 -16.87 -0.57
C GLY A 26 -28.40 -15.55 0.08
N ASP A 27 -29.00 -15.59 1.29
CA ASP A 27 -29.37 -14.38 2.01
C ASP A 27 -28.14 -13.69 2.57
N LEU A 28 -28.17 -12.35 2.61
CA LEU A 28 -27.09 -11.53 3.13
C LEU A 28 -27.35 -11.05 4.54
N PHE A 29 -26.39 -11.29 5.41
CA PHE A 29 -26.40 -10.83 6.80
C PHE A 29 -25.33 -9.76 7.02
N HIS A 30 -25.61 -8.84 7.93
CA HIS A 30 -24.70 -7.75 8.26
C HIS A 30 -24.37 -7.76 9.74
N LEU A 31 -23.11 -7.49 10.04
CA LEU A 31 -22.58 -7.43 11.39
C LEU A 31 -21.60 -6.26 11.46
N ARG A 32 -21.62 -5.48 12.55
CA ARG A 32 -20.61 -4.48 12.84
C ARG A 32 -19.86 -4.86 14.11
N VAL A 33 -18.53 -4.90 14.07
CA VAL A 33 -17.67 -5.27 15.19
C VAL A 33 -16.49 -4.32 15.33
N GLY A 34 -15.80 -4.35 16.45
CA GLY A 34 -14.55 -3.60 16.63
C GLY A 34 -13.40 -4.19 15.80
N ASN A 35 -12.48 -3.34 15.33
CA ASN A 35 -11.25 -3.79 14.67
C ASN A 35 -10.23 -4.23 15.72
N ASN A 36 -10.51 -5.33 16.42
CA ASN A 36 -9.71 -5.94 17.48
C ASN A 36 -9.98 -7.44 17.56
N ILE A 37 -9.22 -8.16 18.38
CA ILE A 37 -9.29 -9.63 18.48
C ILE A 37 -10.71 -10.11 18.80
N LYS A 38 -11.41 -9.49 19.76
CA LYS A 38 -12.81 -9.86 20.11
C LYS A 38 -13.77 -9.69 18.92
N GLY A 39 -13.53 -8.65 18.09
CA GLY A 39 -14.32 -8.45 16.87
C GLY A 39 -14.01 -9.50 15.82
N PHE A 40 -12.76 -9.95 15.70
CA PHE A 40 -12.34 -11.00 14.76
C PHE A 40 -12.93 -12.36 15.16
N GLU A 41 -12.88 -12.71 16.45
CA GLU A 41 -13.52 -13.90 17.01
C GLU A 41 -15.01 -13.91 16.70
N LYS A 42 -15.69 -12.78 16.93
CA LYS A 42 -17.12 -12.65 16.66
C LYS A 42 -17.45 -12.81 15.17
N ILE A 43 -16.61 -12.39 14.26
CA ILE A 43 -16.79 -12.67 12.82
C ILE A 43 -16.79 -14.18 12.59
N LEU A 44 -15.80 -14.91 13.11
CA LEU A 44 -15.68 -16.36 12.94
C LEU A 44 -16.81 -17.15 13.63
N GLU A 45 -17.33 -16.66 14.76
CA GLU A 45 -18.52 -17.24 15.40
C GLU A 45 -19.75 -17.24 14.49
N HIS A 46 -19.91 -16.22 13.65
CA HIS A 46 -21.04 -16.08 12.74
C HIS A 46 -20.82 -16.77 11.38
N THR A 47 -19.59 -16.80 10.91
CA THR A 47 -19.28 -17.32 9.56
C THR A 47 -18.64 -18.72 9.61
N GLY A 48 -17.84 -19.01 10.64
CA GLY A 48 -16.90 -20.13 10.61
C GLY A 48 -15.68 -19.86 9.73
N VAL A 49 -14.76 -20.83 9.65
CA VAL A 49 -13.47 -20.70 8.94
C VAL A 49 -13.57 -21.01 7.44
N ASN A 50 -14.65 -21.61 6.98
CA ASN A 50 -14.80 -22.10 5.60
C ASN A 50 -15.29 -21.04 4.61
N TYR A 51 -15.46 -19.80 5.06
CA TYR A 51 -15.81 -18.69 4.18
C TYR A 51 -14.60 -18.18 3.43
N HIS A 52 -14.87 -17.62 2.24
CA HIS A 52 -13.89 -16.79 1.55
C HIS A 52 -14.05 -15.34 2.01
N PHE A 53 -13.15 -14.88 2.85
CA PHE A 53 -13.13 -13.51 3.36
C PHE A 53 -12.48 -12.57 2.35
N VAL A 54 -13.16 -11.51 2.00
CA VAL A 54 -12.64 -10.50 1.08
C VAL A 54 -12.70 -9.13 1.75
N MET A 55 -11.57 -8.43 1.75
CA MET A 55 -11.46 -7.10 2.34
C MET A 55 -10.74 -6.13 1.43
N GLU A 56 -11.04 -4.85 1.60
CA GLU A 56 -10.36 -3.77 0.88
C GLU A 56 -9.03 -3.42 1.56
N ALA A 57 -7.99 -3.20 0.76
CA ALA A 57 -6.66 -2.77 1.23
C ALA A 57 -6.68 -1.28 1.61
N THR A 58 -7.36 -0.94 2.70
CA THR A 58 -7.43 0.43 3.22
C THR A 58 -6.33 0.71 4.23
N GLY A 59 -5.28 1.42 3.82
CA GLY A 59 -4.14 1.76 4.66
C GLY A 59 -3.47 0.54 5.29
N VAL A 60 -3.28 0.57 6.62
CA VAL A 60 -2.69 -0.53 7.40
C VAL A 60 -3.72 -1.29 8.25
N TYR A 61 -4.97 -0.82 8.27
CA TYR A 61 -5.97 -1.27 9.23
C TYR A 61 -6.44 -2.70 9.00
N TYR A 62 -6.39 -3.20 7.76
CA TYR A 62 -6.77 -4.56 7.40
C TYR A 62 -5.73 -5.61 7.82
N ILE A 63 -4.47 -5.21 8.02
CA ILE A 63 -3.34 -6.15 8.18
C ILE A 63 -3.56 -7.08 9.38
N ARG A 64 -3.99 -6.55 10.52
CA ARG A 64 -4.21 -7.35 11.74
C ARG A 64 -5.29 -8.42 11.54
N LEU A 65 -6.40 -8.06 10.88
CA LEU A 65 -7.46 -9.00 10.56
C LEU A 65 -6.98 -10.05 9.54
N ALA A 66 -6.24 -9.63 8.51
CA ALA A 66 -5.72 -10.54 7.50
C ALA A 66 -4.78 -11.60 8.11
N PHE A 67 -3.88 -11.19 8.99
CA PHE A 67 -3.00 -12.10 9.74
C PHE A 67 -3.81 -13.06 10.60
N TYR A 68 -4.74 -12.54 11.40
CA TYR A 68 -5.59 -13.36 12.27
C TYR A 68 -6.35 -14.42 11.47
N LEU A 69 -7.04 -14.03 10.40
CA LEU A 69 -7.79 -14.97 9.55
C LEU A 69 -6.87 -16.00 8.88
N HIS A 70 -5.68 -15.59 8.45
CA HIS A 70 -4.69 -16.51 7.88
C HIS A 70 -4.20 -17.54 8.91
N GLU A 71 -3.92 -17.12 10.15
CA GLU A 71 -3.52 -18.01 11.26
C GLU A 71 -4.63 -19.00 11.63
N GLN A 72 -5.91 -18.63 11.45
CA GLN A 72 -7.05 -19.52 11.63
C GLN A 72 -7.30 -20.45 10.42
N GLY A 73 -6.43 -20.43 9.41
CA GLY A 73 -6.56 -21.25 8.20
C GLY A 73 -7.67 -20.81 7.23
N CYS A 74 -8.17 -19.58 7.37
CA CYS A 74 -9.24 -19.07 6.52
C CYS A 74 -8.73 -18.73 5.12
N MET A 75 -9.58 -18.93 4.11
CA MET A 75 -9.36 -18.39 2.77
C MET A 75 -9.67 -16.90 2.76
N LEU A 76 -8.70 -16.07 2.41
CA LEU A 76 -8.93 -14.63 2.34
C LEU A 76 -8.32 -14.00 1.09
N SER A 77 -8.88 -12.86 0.68
CA SER A 77 -8.36 -12.01 -0.39
C SER A 77 -8.33 -10.56 0.09
N VAL A 78 -7.25 -9.88 -0.23
CA VAL A 78 -7.10 -8.44 0.01
C VAL A 78 -7.10 -7.74 -1.35
N VAL A 79 -8.11 -6.92 -1.58
CA VAL A 79 -8.38 -6.32 -2.89
C VAL A 79 -8.04 -4.83 -2.88
N ASN A 80 -7.50 -4.34 -3.99
CA ASN A 80 -7.21 -2.93 -4.16
C ASN A 80 -8.51 -2.11 -4.09
N ALA A 81 -8.51 -1.04 -3.29
CA ALA A 81 -9.62 -0.10 -3.14
C ALA A 81 -10.15 0.44 -4.48
N LEU A 82 -9.27 0.66 -5.45
CA LEU A 82 -9.67 1.11 -6.78
C LEU A 82 -10.51 0.07 -7.51
N SER A 83 -10.21 -1.22 -7.35
CA SER A 83 -10.97 -2.32 -7.97
C SER A 83 -12.40 -2.36 -7.44
N ILE A 84 -12.56 -2.30 -6.11
CA ILE A 84 -13.89 -2.22 -5.46
C ILE A 84 -14.64 -0.97 -5.92
N LYS A 85 -13.99 0.19 -5.90
CA LYS A 85 -14.59 1.45 -6.37
C LYS A 85 -15.07 1.36 -7.81
N ARG A 86 -14.28 0.77 -8.73
CA ARG A 86 -14.67 0.62 -10.13
C ARG A 86 -15.82 -0.38 -10.30
N TYR A 87 -15.81 -1.44 -9.52
CA TYR A 87 -16.89 -2.41 -9.52
C TYR A 87 -18.22 -1.78 -9.06
N ILE A 88 -18.22 -0.99 -8.00
CA ILE A 88 -19.40 -0.24 -7.53
C ILE A 88 -19.87 0.76 -8.60
N GLN A 89 -18.95 1.49 -9.23
CA GLN A 89 -19.27 2.43 -10.31
C GLN A 89 -19.93 1.76 -11.52
N MET A 90 -19.50 0.56 -11.87
CA MET A 90 -20.08 -0.23 -12.97
C MET A 90 -21.56 -0.57 -12.70
N HIS A 91 -21.94 -0.73 -11.45
CA HIS A 91 -23.33 -0.98 -11.03
C HIS A 91 -24.16 0.29 -10.83
N LEU A 92 -23.64 1.48 -11.20
CA LEU A 92 -24.34 2.78 -11.15
C LEU A 92 -24.85 3.18 -9.75
N GLU A 93 -24.32 2.55 -8.68
CA GLU A 93 -24.70 2.89 -7.31
C GLU A 93 -24.14 4.26 -6.91
N ARG A 94 -25.02 5.15 -6.42
CA ARG A 94 -24.68 6.52 -6.02
C ARG A 94 -24.66 6.74 -4.51
N ASN A 95 -25.36 5.88 -3.76
CA ASN A 95 -25.50 6.03 -2.31
C ASN A 95 -24.39 5.27 -1.59
N LYS A 96 -23.61 5.99 -0.81
CA LYS A 96 -22.51 5.44 -0.01
C LYS A 96 -22.93 5.26 1.45
N SER A 97 -22.67 4.08 2.04
CA SER A 97 -22.69 3.83 3.48
C SER A 97 -21.82 2.58 3.76
N ASP A 98 -21.16 2.53 4.92
CA ASP A 98 -20.25 1.43 5.31
C ASP A 98 -20.93 0.05 5.20
N LYS A 99 -22.21 -0.05 5.61
CA LYS A 99 -23.02 -1.26 5.45
C LYS A 99 -23.18 -1.66 3.99
N LYS A 100 -23.40 -0.71 3.08
CA LYS A 100 -23.50 -0.98 1.64
C LYS A 100 -22.14 -1.33 1.07
N ASP A 101 -21.06 -0.69 1.54
CA ASP A 101 -19.71 -0.94 1.08
C ASP A 101 -19.28 -2.38 1.40
N ALA A 102 -19.54 -2.89 2.61
CA ALA A 102 -19.33 -4.31 2.95
C ALA A 102 -20.18 -5.26 2.08
N GLY A 103 -21.43 -4.89 1.79
CA GLY A 103 -22.30 -5.63 0.87
C GLY A 103 -21.73 -5.70 -0.56
N TRP A 104 -21.19 -4.60 -1.07
CA TRP A 104 -20.53 -4.54 -2.37
C TRP A 104 -19.25 -5.37 -2.42
N ILE A 105 -18.47 -5.38 -1.33
CA ILE A 105 -17.28 -6.24 -1.21
C ILE A 105 -17.69 -7.72 -1.23
N CYS A 106 -18.76 -8.09 -0.51
CA CYS A 106 -19.28 -9.45 -0.51
C CYS A 106 -19.76 -9.88 -1.91
N ARG A 107 -20.51 -9.02 -2.60
CA ARG A 107 -20.94 -9.26 -3.97
C ARG A 107 -19.77 -9.38 -4.95
N TYR A 108 -18.76 -8.51 -4.82
CA TYR A 108 -17.52 -8.60 -5.58
C TYR A 108 -16.83 -9.95 -5.35
N ALA A 109 -16.77 -10.43 -4.11
CA ALA A 109 -16.19 -11.72 -3.78
C ALA A 109 -16.89 -12.88 -4.49
N ILE A 110 -18.23 -12.87 -4.56
CA ILE A 110 -19.05 -13.89 -5.20
C ILE A 110 -18.84 -13.89 -6.73
N GLU A 111 -18.87 -12.71 -7.35
CA GLU A 111 -18.86 -12.55 -8.79
C GLU A 111 -17.45 -12.63 -9.39
N GLN A 112 -16.47 -11.98 -8.77
CA GLN A 112 -15.12 -11.83 -9.33
C GLN A 112 -14.12 -12.87 -8.83
N ARG A 113 -14.41 -13.56 -7.72
CA ARG A 113 -13.55 -14.60 -7.11
C ARG A 113 -12.06 -14.15 -7.07
N PRO A 114 -11.74 -13.07 -6.35
CA PRO A 114 -10.40 -12.52 -6.33
C PRO A 114 -9.38 -13.57 -5.84
N PRO A 115 -8.11 -13.48 -6.31
CA PRO A 115 -7.07 -14.42 -5.89
C PRO A 115 -6.84 -14.34 -4.39
N TYR A 116 -6.45 -15.48 -3.80
CA TYR A 116 -6.17 -15.54 -2.38
C TYR A 116 -4.96 -14.68 -2.02
N TRP A 117 -5.05 -14.07 -0.85
CA TRP A 117 -3.96 -13.31 -0.28
C TRP A 117 -2.89 -14.29 0.26
N GLU A 118 -1.68 -14.05 -0.15
CA GLU A 118 -0.53 -14.74 0.40
C GLU A 118 0.10 -13.88 1.48
N MET A 119 0.37 -14.50 2.63
CA MET A 119 1.05 -13.83 3.73
C MET A 119 2.43 -13.35 3.27
N PRO A 120 2.69 -12.05 3.28
CA PRO A 120 4.01 -11.56 2.94
C PRO A 120 5.04 -11.96 3.98
N ASP A 121 6.29 -12.11 3.54
CA ASP A 121 7.43 -12.38 4.40
C ASP A 121 7.58 -11.30 5.49
N THR A 122 7.94 -11.71 6.70
CA THR A 122 8.25 -10.80 7.82
C THR A 122 9.34 -9.80 7.46
N ALA A 123 10.37 -10.25 6.75
CA ALA A 123 11.45 -9.39 6.27
C ALA A 123 10.98 -8.32 5.28
N TYR A 124 9.95 -8.61 4.48
CA TYR A 124 9.28 -7.60 3.65
C TYR A 124 8.61 -6.51 4.49
N PHE A 125 7.86 -6.90 5.53
CA PHE A 125 7.19 -5.92 6.39
C PHE A 125 8.19 -5.03 7.11
N GLU A 126 9.26 -5.60 7.64
CA GLU A 126 10.34 -4.84 8.29
C GLU A 126 11.01 -3.88 7.31
N SER A 127 11.44 -4.38 6.15
CA SER A 127 12.06 -3.56 5.11
C SER A 127 11.14 -2.42 4.66
N LYS A 128 9.84 -2.67 4.53
CA LYS A 128 8.85 -1.65 4.15
C LYS A 128 8.69 -0.57 5.22
N GLN A 129 8.66 -0.94 6.50
CA GLN A 129 8.59 0.00 7.60
C GLN A 129 9.86 0.85 7.67
N LEU A 130 11.04 0.24 7.60
CA LEU A 130 12.32 0.93 7.57
C LEU A 130 12.39 1.93 6.41
N TYR A 131 12.07 1.49 5.19
CA TYR A 131 12.09 2.35 4.02
C TYR A 131 11.12 3.53 4.13
N ASN A 132 9.89 3.29 4.59
CA ASN A 132 8.90 4.36 4.76
C ASN A 132 9.36 5.39 5.81
N THR A 133 9.94 4.93 6.94
CA THR A 133 10.47 5.83 7.97
C THR A 133 11.65 6.66 7.44
N ILE A 134 12.57 6.04 6.69
CA ILE A 134 13.68 6.74 6.04
C ILE A 134 13.16 7.83 5.10
N ARG A 135 12.14 7.53 4.31
CA ARG A 135 11.52 8.50 3.41
C ARG A 135 10.89 9.67 4.17
N GLU A 136 10.16 9.40 5.24
CA GLU A 136 9.58 10.45 6.07
C GLU A 136 10.66 11.34 6.71
N TYR A 137 11.76 10.76 7.18
CA TYR A 137 12.89 11.55 7.71
C TYR A 137 13.54 12.43 6.64
N ALA A 138 13.72 11.90 5.43
CA ALA A 138 14.25 12.67 4.31
C ALA A 138 13.34 13.88 3.96
N GLU A 139 12.02 13.70 3.95
CA GLU A 139 11.07 14.80 3.72
C GLU A 139 11.09 15.84 4.87
N GLN A 140 11.23 15.41 6.11
CA GLN A 140 11.35 16.33 7.27
C GLN A 140 12.65 17.11 7.19
N ILE A 141 13.78 16.48 6.88
CA ILE A 141 15.08 17.14 6.69
C ILE A 141 14.98 18.21 5.60
N LYS A 142 14.33 17.89 4.48
CA LYS A 142 14.07 18.85 3.38
C LYS A 142 13.24 20.05 3.87
N ARG A 143 12.21 19.82 4.67
CA ARG A 143 11.38 20.89 5.28
C ARG A 143 12.23 21.77 6.21
N PHE A 144 13.08 21.19 7.06
CA PHE A 144 13.97 21.95 7.91
C PHE A 144 14.99 22.78 7.12
N ASN A 145 15.56 22.23 6.04
CA ASN A 145 16.46 22.98 5.16
C ASN A 145 15.77 24.21 4.56
N ASN A 146 14.54 24.06 4.05
CA ASN A 146 13.77 25.16 3.50
C ASN A 146 13.45 26.23 4.58
N GLN A 147 13.07 25.79 5.77
CA GLN A 147 12.76 26.68 6.89
C GLN A 147 14.01 27.44 7.38
N LEU A 148 15.14 26.75 7.52
CA LEU A 148 16.43 27.36 7.88
C LEU A 148 16.87 28.37 6.81
N HIS A 149 16.69 28.04 5.53
CA HIS A 149 17.00 28.97 4.43
C HIS A 149 16.14 30.25 4.56
N SER A 150 14.84 30.12 4.73
CA SER A 150 13.93 31.27 4.90
C SER A 150 14.26 32.11 6.12
N LEU A 151 14.55 31.48 7.26
CA LEU A 151 14.92 32.21 8.50
C LEU A 151 16.20 33.01 8.34
N ARG A 152 17.21 32.47 7.63
CA ARG A 152 18.50 33.14 7.41
C ARG A 152 18.40 34.37 6.49
N LEU A 153 17.33 34.47 5.70
CA LEU A 153 17.05 35.63 4.82
C LEU A 153 16.34 36.78 5.56
N LEU A 154 15.88 36.54 6.80
CA LEU A 154 15.25 37.61 7.57
C LEU A 154 16.27 38.66 8.00
N PRO A 155 15.89 39.95 8.08
CA PRO A 155 16.78 41.02 8.58
C PRO A 155 17.29 40.79 10.02
N VAL A 156 16.45 40.15 10.86
CA VAL A 156 16.78 39.83 12.27
C VAL A 156 16.38 38.39 12.55
N PRO A 157 17.22 37.41 12.18
CA PRO A 157 16.90 36.01 12.40
C PRO A 157 17.10 35.62 13.88
N SER A 158 16.17 34.84 14.45
CA SER A 158 16.30 34.28 15.78
C SER A 158 17.39 33.20 15.82
N LYS A 159 18.47 33.45 16.52
CA LYS A 159 19.58 32.50 16.71
C LYS A 159 19.14 31.22 17.40
N ASP A 160 18.25 31.31 18.40
CA ASP A 160 17.77 30.17 19.17
C ASP A 160 16.88 29.26 18.30
N THR A 161 16.02 29.85 17.45
CA THR A 161 15.21 29.08 16.48
C THR A 161 16.08 28.34 15.49
N ILE A 162 17.10 29.00 14.92
CA ILE A 162 18.06 28.39 13.99
C ILE A 162 18.78 27.23 14.67
N LYS A 163 19.36 27.45 15.87
CA LYS A 163 20.05 26.40 16.66
C LYS A 163 19.14 25.18 16.91
N SER A 164 17.89 25.44 17.30
CA SER A 164 16.92 24.36 17.58
C SER A 164 16.65 23.52 16.34
N LEU A 165 16.37 24.14 15.19
CA LEU A 165 16.12 23.44 13.93
C LEU A 165 17.35 22.68 13.43
N GLU A 166 18.55 23.26 13.54
CA GLU A 166 19.81 22.60 13.17
C GLU A 166 20.05 21.34 14.03
N LYS A 167 19.79 21.43 15.35
CA LYS A 167 19.90 20.28 16.27
C LYS A 167 18.95 19.16 15.87
N MET A 168 17.68 19.48 15.62
CA MET A 168 16.67 18.49 15.21
C MET A 168 17.01 17.86 13.86
N LYS A 169 17.45 18.66 12.89
CA LYS A 169 17.91 18.18 11.60
C LYS A 169 19.06 17.18 11.74
N LEU A 170 20.10 17.53 12.51
CA LEU A 170 21.26 16.67 12.72
C LEU A 170 20.88 15.34 13.37
N GLN A 171 19.94 15.37 14.33
CA GLN A 171 19.44 14.15 14.95
C GLN A 171 18.71 13.26 13.93
N LEU A 172 17.83 13.84 13.09
CA LEU A 172 17.14 13.07 12.04
C LEU A 172 18.12 12.49 11.02
N GLU A 173 19.15 13.23 10.61
CA GLU A 173 20.17 12.73 9.69
C GLU A 173 20.92 11.52 10.27
N LYS A 174 21.24 11.56 11.58
CA LYS A 174 21.90 10.47 12.29
C LYS A 174 21.00 9.22 12.35
N GLU A 175 19.74 9.40 12.76
CA GLU A 175 18.77 8.29 12.84
C GLU A 175 18.49 7.71 11.46
N MET A 176 18.31 8.54 10.44
CA MET A 176 18.09 8.10 9.06
C MET A 176 19.25 7.22 8.58
N LYS A 177 20.50 7.61 8.83
CA LYS A 177 21.69 6.82 8.46
C LYS A 177 21.71 5.46 9.17
N SER A 178 21.32 5.42 10.44
CA SER A 178 21.19 4.16 11.20
C SER A 178 20.13 3.23 10.59
N LEU A 179 18.96 3.79 10.23
CA LEU A 179 17.89 3.01 9.58
C LEU A 179 18.28 2.54 8.17
N GLU A 180 19.03 3.33 7.41
CA GLU A 180 19.56 2.93 6.10
C GLU A 180 20.48 1.71 6.20
N GLN A 181 21.34 1.65 7.23
CA GLN A 181 22.19 0.48 7.49
C GLN A 181 21.35 -0.76 7.83
N LYS A 182 20.35 -0.62 8.69
CA LYS A 182 19.43 -1.72 9.04
C LYS A 182 18.66 -2.22 7.82
N LEU A 183 18.19 -1.30 6.98
CA LEU A 183 17.49 -1.64 5.73
C LEU A 183 18.42 -2.40 4.76
N GLU A 184 19.66 -1.98 4.61
CA GLU A 184 20.65 -2.67 3.77
C GLU A 184 20.89 -4.10 4.24
N ILE A 185 21.01 -4.33 5.56
CA ILE A 185 21.13 -5.67 6.15
C ILE A 185 19.88 -6.51 5.90
N SER A 186 18.69 -5.95 6.16
CA SER A 186 17.42 -6.62 5.94
C SER A 186 17.23 -7.01 4.47
N LEU A 187 17.57 -6.14 3.52
CA LEU A 187 17.50 -6.43 2.09
C LEU A 187 18.49 -7.49 1.65
N HIS A 188 19.71 -7.52 2.23
CA HIS A 188 20.70 -8.56 1.97
C HIS A 188 20.21 -9.94 2.44
N GLN A 189 19.51 -10.01 3.56
CA GLN A 189 18.96 -11.26 4.07
C GLN A 189 17.75 -11.72 3.27
N TRP A 190 16.90 -10.79 2.88
CA TRP A 190 15.63 -11.10 2.23
C TRP A 190 15.74 -11.30 0.71
N GLN A 191 16.44 -10.41 0.00
CA GLN A 191 16.50 -10.39 -1.47
C GLN A 191 17.92 -10.14 -2.00
N PRO A 192 18.90 -11.00 -1.66
CA PRO A 192 20.32 -10.79 -2.00
C PRO A 192 20.59 -10.74 -3.51
N ALA A 193 19.91 -11.59 -4.30
CA ALA A 193 20.08 -11.65 -5.74
C ALA A 193 19.54 -10.39 -6.43
N GLN A 194 18.34 -9.93 -6.03
CA GLN A 194 17.72 -8.71 -6.55
C GLN A 194 18.51 -7.48 -6.16
N LEU A 195 18.99 -7.44 -4.92
CA LEU A 195 19.83 -6.33 -4.43
C LEU A 195 21.09 -6.20 -5.28
N LYS A 196 21.80 -7.31 -5.53
CA LYS A 196 22.99 -7.34 -6.38
C LYS A 196 22.66 -6.90 -7.82
N SER A 197 21.60 -7.43 -8.40
CA SER A 197 21.20 -7.14 -9.78
C SER A 197 20.81 -5.67 -9.99
N VAL A 198 19.99 -5.11 -9.09
CA VAL A 198 19.53 -3.71 -9.21
C VAL A 198 20.67 -2.74 -8.92
N SER A 199 21.51 -3.03 -7.92
CA SER A 199 22.68 -2.18 -7.59
C SER A 199 23.75 -2.16 -8.68
N SER A 200 23.80 -3.16 -9.56
CA SER A 200 24.74 -3.17 -10.70
C SER A 200 24.33 -2.24 -11.83
N VAL A 201 23.10 -1.75 -11.84
CA VAL A 201 22.60 -0.85 -12.89
C VAL A 201 23.16 0.55 -12.66
N LYS A 202 23.98 1.03 -13.62
CA LYS A 202 24.57 2.37 -13.56
C LYS A 202 23.49 3.46 -13.47
N GLY A 203 23.62 4.34 -12.48
CA GLY A 203 22.66 5.42 -12.23
C GLY A 203 21.55 5.09 -11.23
N ILE A 204 21.47 3.85 -10.73
CA ILE A 204 20.55 3.49 -9.65
C ILE A 204 21.33 3.51 -8.32
N GLY A 205 21.07 4.52 -7.49
CA GLY A 205 21.67 4.64 -6.15
C GLY A 205 20.99 3.73 -5.10
N LYS A 206 21.62 3.60 -3.92
CA LYS A 206 21.14 2.72 -2.83
C LYS A 206 19.67 2.92 -2.46
N ARG A 207 19.21 4.18 -2.37
CA ARG A 207 17.80 4.49 -2.02
C ARG A 207 16.82 4.05 -3.11
N ALA A 208 17.18 4.26 -4.38
CA ALA A 208 16.35 3.82 -5.51
C ALA A 208 16.30 2.29 -5.60
N THR A 209 17.43 1.62 -5.35
CA THR A 209 17.51 0.16 -5.25
C THR A 209 16.57 -0.37 -4.16
N ALA A 210 16.66 0.16 -2.94
CA ALA A 210 15.81 -0.23 -1.83
C ALA A 210 14.33 0.01 -2.15
N MET A 211 14.00 1.16 -2.73
CA MET A 211 12.65 1.50 -3.16
C MET A 211 12.09 0.46 -4.14
N LEU A 212 12.83 0.14 -5.19
CA LEU A 212 12.40 -0.83 -6.19
C LEU A 212 12.14 -2.19 -5.58
N ILE A 213 13.07 -2.71 -4.76
CA ILE A 213 12.94 -4.04 -4.13
C ILE A 213 11.75 -4.06 -3.17
N VAL A 214 11.63 -3.07 -2.29
CA VAL A 214 10.56 -3.02 -1.27
C VAL A 214 9.19 -2.91 -1.93
N TYR A 215 9.00 -1.98 -2.87
CA TYR A 215 7.68 -1.75 -3.44
C TYR A 215 7.23 -2.84 -4.42
N THR A 216 8.17 -3.48 -5.12
CA THR A 216 7.85 -4.62 -5.99
C THR A 216 7.81 -5.96 -5.25
N GLN A 217 8.04 -5.96 -3.92
CA GLN A 217 8.21 -7.18 -3.12
C GLN A 217 9.28 -8.12 -3.71
N GLY A 218 10.45 -7.58 -4.04
CA GLY A 218 11.51 -8.33 -4.70
C GLY A 218 11.16 -8.74 -6.13
N PHE A 219 10.33 -7.97 -6.82
CA PHE A 219 9.81 -8.22 -8.18
C PHE A 219 8.87 -9.43 -8.27
N LYS A 220 8.26 -9.85 -7.15
CA LYS A 220 7.35 -11.01 -7.10
C LYS A 220 6.20 -10.93 -8.13
N TYR A 221 5.65 -9.75 -8.34
CA TYR A 221 4.51 -9.52 -9.25
C TYR A 221 4.87 -8.67 -10.48
N THR A 222 6.18 -8.50 -10.74
CA THR A 222 6.67 -7.64 -11.83
C THR A 222 7.59 -8.45 -12.74
N HIS A 223 7.03 -9.02 -13.79
CA HIS A 223 7.74 -9.95 -14.69
C HIS A 223 8.28 -9.30 -15.96
N SER A 224 7.98 -8.01 -16.20
CA SER A 224 8.48 -7.28 -17.38
C SER A 224 8.73 -5.80 -17.07
N HIS A 225 9.61 -5.19 -17.88
CA HIS A 225 9.86 -3.74 -17.79
C HIS A 225 8.58 -2.90 -18.00
N ARG A 226 7.66 -3.35 -18.86
CA ARG A 226 6.37 -2.66 -19.10
C ARG A 226 5.50 -2.67 -17.85
N GLN A 227 5.44 -3.79 -17.14
CA GLN A 227 4.73 -3.89 -15.87
C GLN A 227 5.37 -2.99 -14.80
N LEU A 228 6.70 -2.93 -14.73
CA LEU A 228 7.41 -2.04 -13.82
C LEU A 228 7.12 -0.56 -14.12
N ILE A 229 7.15 -0.15 -15.40
CA ILE A 229 6.83 1.21 -15.83
C ILE A 229 5.38 1.57 -15.48
N SER A 230 4.44 0.63 -15.71
CA SER A 230 3.03 0.82 -15.35
C SER A 230 2.84 0.91 -13.84
N PHE A 231 3.49 0.02 -13.08
CA PHE A 231 3.47 0.03 -11.61
C PHE A 231 4.03 1.33 -11.04
N ALA A 232 5.10 1.85 -11.65
CA ALA A 232 5.71 3.13 -11.29
C ALA A 232 4.87 4.36 -11.68
N GLY A 233 3.78 4.17 -12.41
CA GLY A 233 2.94 5.28 -12.90
C GLY A 233 3.61 6.12 -13.99
N LEU A 234 4.62 5.56 -14.66
CA LEU A 234 5.38 6.22 -15.73
C LEU A 234 4.89 5.86 -17.14
N SER A 235 3.85 5.02 -17.26
CA SER A 235 3.27 4.66 -18.55
C SER A 235 2.69 5.90 -19.25
N PRO A 236 3.09 6.18 -20.49
CA PRO A 236 2.42 7.20 -21.27
C PRO A 236 0.98 6.76 -21.55
N THR A 237 0.03 7.68 -21.38
CA THR A 237 -1.34 7.48 -21.86
C THR A 237 -1.43 8.00 -23.27
N GLU A 238 -1.75 7.15 -24.20
CA GLU A 238 -2.21 7.55 -25.52
C GLU A 238 -3.71 7.87 -25.42
N TYR A 239 -4.05 9.09 -25.75
CA TYR A 239 -5.43 9.52 -25.86
C TYR A 239 -5.72 9.74 -27.35
N SER A 240 -6.12 8.68 -28.03
CA SER A 240 -6.57 8.73 -29.40
C SER A 240 -7.97 8.12 -29.51
N SER A 241 -8.88 8.82 -30.12
CA SER A 241 -10.23 8.34 -30.44
C SER A 241 -10.50 8.62 -31.92
N GLY A 242 -10.50 7.56 -32.72
CA GLY A 242 -10.66 7.66 -34.17
C GLY A 242 -9.59 8.51 -34.84
N SER A 243 -9.88 9.03 -36.02
CA SER A 243 -8.98 9.88 -36.83
C SER A 243 -8.96 11.38 -36.40
N SER A 244 -9.88 11.78 -35.51
CA SER A 244 -10.11 13.20 -35.21
C SER A 244 -9.57 13.71 -33.87
N ILE A 245 -9.15 12.83 -32.95
CA ILE A 245 -8.61 13.24 -31.65
C ILE A 245 -7.25 12.59 -31.44
N GLN A 246 -6.19 13.37 -31.59
CA GLN A 246 -4.83 13.02 -31.17
C GLN A 246 -4.40 13.89 -30.02
N GLY A 247 -4.55 13.37 -28.79
CA GLY A 247 -4.05 14.04 -27.58
C GLY A 247 -2.53 13.83 -27.43
N LYS A 248 -1.83 14.86 -26.92
CA LYS A 248 -0.39 14.68 -26.58
C LYS A 248 -0.26 13.61 -25.50
N PRO A 249 0.61 12.60 -25.66
CA PRO A 249 0.85 11.58 -24.65
C PRO A 249 1.32 12.23 -23.33
N ARG A 250 0.69 11.86 -22.24
CA ARG A 250 1.02 12.35 -20.90
C ARG A 250 1.30 11.17 -19.98
N ILE A 251 2.23 11.33 -19.04
CA ILE A 251 2.49 10.31 -18.02
C ILE A 251 1.23 10.18 -17.16
N TYR A 252 0.74 8.95 -17.05
CA TYR A 252 -0.44 8.61 -16.25
C TYR A 252 -0.07 8.49 -14.77
N LYS A 253 -0.33 9.54 -13.99
CA LYS A 253 -0.01 9.61 -12.56
C LYS A 253 -0.84 8.66 -11.65
N ARG A 254 -1.44 7.60 -12.20
CA ARG A 254 -2.28 6.63 -11.47
C ARG A 254 -1.58 5.31 -11.18
N GLY A 255 -0.26 5.25 -11.20
CA GLY A 255 0.48 4.13 -10.64
C GLY A 255 0.31 4.08 -9.13
N GLY A 256 0.41 2.91 -8.52
CA GLY A 256 0.33 2.73 -7.06
C GLY A 256 1.38 3.52 -6.29
N PHE A 257 2.40 4.02 -6.98
CA PHE A 257 3.41 4.95 -6.50
C PHE A 257 3.83 5.88 -7.65
N VAL A 258 3.62 7.17 -7.47
CA VAL A 258 4.39 8.15 -8.23
C VAL A 258 5.82 8.00 -7.72
N ILE A 259 6.66 7.28 -8.46
CA ILE A 259 8.10 7.32 -8.27
C ILE A 259 8.55 8.71 -8.70
N THR A 260 8.44 9.69 -7.82
CA THR A 260 9.29 10.85 -7.87
C THR A 260 10.67 10.34 -7.51
N ILE A 261 11.40 9.87 -8.51
CA ILE A 261 12.84 9.66 -8.39
C ILE A 261 13.38 11.06 -8.10
N PRO A 262 13.93 11.33 -6.92
CA PRO A 262 14.74 12.51 -6.75
C PRO A 262 15.94 12.30 -7.70
N TRP A 263 15.99 13.05 -8.76
CA TRP A 263 17.22 13.20 -9.55
C TRP A 263 18.21 13.93 -8.66
N ASP A 264 18.89 13.18 -7.84
CA ASP A 264 20.06 13.67 -7.12
C ASP A 264 21.22 13.61 -8.12
N CYS A 265 21.31 14.66 -8.94
CA CYS A 265 22.48 14.95 -9.73
C CYS A 265 23.54 15.58 -8.82
N SER A 266 24.12 14.79 -7.93
CA SER A 266 25.38 15.13 -7.27
C SER A 266 26.43 14.14 -7.74
N HIS A 267 27.25 14.64 -8.68
CA HIS A 267 28.57 14.08 -9.01
C HIS A 267 29.49 14.18 -7.81
#